data_fb026b6e3f2d24ec9bb71252b4bc1cf0
#
_entry.id   fb026b6e3f2d24ec9bb71252b4bc1cf0
#
_cell.length_a   1.000
_cell.length_b   1.000
_cell.length_c   1.000
_cell.angle_alpha   90.00
_cell.angle_beta   90.00
_cell.angle_gamma   90.00
#
_symmetry.space_group_name_H-M   'P 1'
#
loop_
_entity.id
_entity.type
_entity.pdbx_description
1 polymer ?
#
loop_
_entity_poly.entity_id
_entity_poly.type
_entity_poly.pdbx_seq_one_letter_code
_entity_poly.pdbx_strand_id
1 'polypeptide(L)'
;MFVYRLKNFICVAVAVIFSLFCMVGVKSVGVTKLAELVGERTYFLDSASSQGLRKKQLSVGDLTRVKGECVSASISTYDGGRYLTKEDLAKEIAVKYGAKILFCEEVAGVTSYYAYTEAWREGVYLYGIKINLHIALDGERLTVGTPIIFDGF
;
A
#
# COMPACT_ATOMS: atom_id res chain seq x y z
N MET A 1 -48.96 5.63 25.79
CA MET A 1 -47.66 5.27 26.39
C MET A 1 -46.88 4.24 25.57
N PHE A 2 -47.52 3.21 25.02
CA PHE A 2 -46.91 2.16 24.22
C PHE A 2 -46.29 2.65 22.87
N VAL A 3 -46.99 3.53 22.17
CA VAL A 3 -46.57 4.08 20.86
C VAL A 3 -45.31 4.92 20.96
N TYR A 4 -45.10 5.66 22.06
CA TYR A 4 -43.89 6.46 22.27
C TYR A 4 -42.64 5.61 22.52
N ARG A 5 -42.79 4.52 23.26
CA ARG A 5 -41.69 3.56 23.49
C ARG A 5 -41.27 2.83 22.19
N LEU A 6 -42.26 2.50 21.35
CA LEU A 6 -41.99 1.84 20.07
C LEU A 6 -41.25 2.76 19.09
N LYS A 7 -41.64 4.07 19.02
CA LYS A 7 -40.92 5.04 18.17
C LYS A 7 -39.47 5.24 18.59
N ASN A 8 -39.21 5.36 19.90
CA ASN A 8 -37.86 5.51 20.42
C ASN A 8 -37.02 4.27 20.15
N PHE A 9 -37.61 3.07 20.26
CA PHE A 9 -36.91 1.81 19.98
C PHE A 9 -36.54 1.72 18.49
N ILE A 10 -37.44 2.10 17.58
CA ILE A 10 -37.16 2.13 16.13
C ILE A 10 -36.04 3.12 15.79
N CYS A 11 -36.06 4.33 16.37
CA CYS A 11 -35.03 5.34 16.16
C CYS A 11 -33.66 4.85 16.63
N VAL A 12 -33.56 4.19 17.77
CA VAL A 12 -32.31 3.62 18.29
C VAL A 12 -31.84 2.49 17.41
N ALA A 13 -32.71 1.57 16.97
CA ALA A 13 -32.37 0.48 16.09
C ALA A 13 -31.85 0.97 14.74
N VAL A 14 -32.49 1.99 14.15
CA VAL A 14 -32.02 2.60 12.89
C VAL A 14 -30.65 3.27 13.06
N ALA A 15 -30.43 4.00 14.17
CA ALA A 15 -29.14 4.63 14.44
C ALA A 15 -28.01 3.60 14.62
N VAL A 16 -28.29 2.48 15.31
CA VAL A 16 -27.33 1.39 15.49
C VAL A 16 -27.00 0.70 14.16
N ILE A 17 -28.03 0.43 13.32
CA ILE A 17 -27.85 -0.17 12.00
C ILE A 17 -27.06 0.79 11.10
N PHE A 18 -27.34 2.08 11.13
CA PHE A 18 -26.61 3.08 10.36
C PHE A 18 -25.14 3.21 10.82
N SER A 19 -24.89 3.17 12.13
CA SER A 19 -23.54 3.18 12.69
C SER A 19 -22.75 1.92 12.31
N LEU A 20 -23.40 0.75 12.31
CA LEU A 20 -22.79 -0.51 11.85
C LEU A 20 -22.51 -0.47 10.35
N PHE A 21 -23.40 0.12 9.54
CA PHE A 21 -23.19 0.29 8.10
C PHE A 21 -22.03 1.26 7.81
N CYS A 22 -21.90 2.34 8.58
CA CYS A 22 -20.75 3.24 8.48
C CYS A 22 -19.44 2.56 8.88
N MET A 23 -19.44 1.71 9.92
CA MET A 23 -18.25 0.96 10.34
C MET A 23 -17.86 -0.12 9.34
N VAL A 24 -18.82 -0.77 8.68
CA VAL A 24 -18.55 -1.75 7.60
C VAL A 24 -18.07 -1.05 6.33
N GLY A 25 -18.64 0.13 6.01
CA GLY A 25 -18.19 0.95 4.88
C GLY A 25 -16.76 1.47 5.02
N VAL A 26 -16.32 1.77 6.24
CA VAL A 26 -14.93 2.22 6.51
C VAL A 26 -13.90 1.08 6.40
N LYS A 27 -14.31 -0.17 6.56
CA LYS A 27 -13.39 -1.32 6.40
C LYS A 27 -13.04 -1.66 4.94
N SER A 28 -13.72 -1.09 3.94
CA SER A 28 -13.47 -1.41 2.53
C SER A 28 -12.54 -0.44 1.78
N VAL A 29 -12.00 0.59 2.44
CA VAL A 29 -11.02 1.50 1.83
C VAL A 29 -9.61 1.11 2.24
N GLY A 30 -9.25 -0.14 2.06
CA GLY A 30 -7.86 -0.60 2.11
C GLY A 30 -7.09 -0.24 0.84
N VAL A 31 -7.16 1.02 0.41
CA VAL A 31 -6.51 1.49 -0.82
C VAL A 31 -5.02 1.68 -0.63
N THR A 32 -4.57 1.91 0.61
CA THR A 32 -3.17 2.20 0.92
C THR A 32 -2.57 1.11 1.79
N LYS A 33 -1.96 0.10 1.14
CA LYS A 33 -1.19 -0.94 1.82
C LYS A 33 0.08 -0.38 2.48
N LEU A 34 0.62 0.71 1.90
CA LEU A 34 1.82 1.39 2.37
C LEU A 34 1.52 2.62 3.26
N ALA A 35 0.34 2.67 3.92
CA ALA A 35 -0.10 3.83 4.70
C ALA A 35 0.88 4.30 5.78
N GLU A 36 1.67 3.38 6.34
CA GLU A 36 2.64 3.68 7.39
C GLU A 36 3.96 4.29 6.90
N LEU A 37 4.18 4.32 5.58
CA LEU A 37 5.35 4.96 5.01
C LEU A 37 5.11 6.45 4.75
N VAL A 38 6.11 7.24 5.11
CA VAL A 38 6.13 8.69 4.89
C VAL A 38 6.90 8.97 3.60
N GLY A 39 6.32 9.78 2.71
CA GLY A 39 6.99 10.13 1.45
C GLY A 39 6.01 10.55 0.36
N GLU A 40 6.55 10.79 -0.81
CA GLU A 40 5.77 11.10 -2.01
C GLU A 40 5.08 9.83 -2.51
N ARG A 41 3.75 9.87 -2.56
CA ARG A 41 2.92 8.71 -2.95
C ARG A 41 2.45 8.83 -4.37
N THR A 42 2.51 7.73 -5.11
CA THR A 42 1.97 7.60 -6.46
C THR A 42 1.11 6.34 -6.55
N TYR A 43 -0.07 6.48 -7.14
CA TYR A 43 -1.00 5.38 -7.40
C TYR A 43 -1.00 5.05 -8.89
N PHE A 44 -1.03 3.76 -9.18
CA PHE A 44 -1.12 3.23 -10.54
C PHE A 44 -2.52 2.65 -10.74
N LEU A 45 -3.24 3.21 -11.71
CA LEU A 45 -4.60 2.80 -12.00
C LEU A 45 -4.65 1.98 -13.27
N ASP A 46 -5.63 1.07 -13.32
CA ASP A 46 -6.02 0.40 -14.55
C ASP A 46 -6.56 1.43 -15.55
N SER A 47 -6.05 1.40 -16.76
CA SER A 47 -6.39 2.34 -17.82
C SER A 47 -6.39 1.64 -19.16
N ALA A 48 -7.16 2.15 -20.11
CA ALA A 48 -7.17 1.67 -21.49
C ALA A 48 -5.85 1.92 -22.24
N SER A 49 -4.99 2.79 -21.69
CA SER A 49 -3.65 3.04 -22.26
C SER A 49 -2.65 2.00 -21.78
N SER A 50 -1.72 1.59 -22.64
CA SER A 50 -0.67 0.63 -22.31
C SER A 50 0.30 1.13 -21.23
N GLN A 51 0.36 2.46 -21.02
CA GLN A 51 1.21 3.08 -20.00
C GLN A 51 0.55 3.19 -18.63
N GLY A 52 -0.76 2.84 -18.52
CA GLY A 52 -1.53 3.05 -17.30
C GLY A 52 -1.78 4.53 -16.98
N LEU A 53 -2.42 4.78 -15.87
CA LEU A 53 -2.69 6.12 -15.36
C LEU A 53 -2.05 6.27 -13.98
N ARG A 54 -1.22 7.31 -13.82
CA ARG A 54 -0.57 7.65 -12.54
C ARG A 54 -1.29 8.81 -11.89
N LYS A 55 -1.54 8.71 -10.59
CA LYS A 55 -2.14 9.79 -9.80
C LYS A 55 -1.43 9.96 -8.46
N LYS A 56 -1.27 11.21 -8.04
CA LYS A 56 -0.78 11.57 -6.68
C LYS A 56 -1.92 11.60 -5.66
N GLN A 57 -3.14 11.85 -6.13
CA GLN A 57 -4.34 11.87 -5.30
C GLN A 57 -5.44 11.05 -5.98
N LEU A 58 -6.19 10.30 -5.20
CA LEU A 58 -7.29 9.47 -5.68
C LEU A 58 -8.64 10.17 -5.45
N SER A 59 -9.50 10.08 -6.46
CA SER A 59 -10.94 10.35 -6.29
C SER A 59 -11.67 9.06 -5.87
N VAL A 60 -12.91 9.18 -5.40
CA VAL A 60 -13.72 8.02 -5.01
C VAL A 60 -13.87 7.02 -6.18
N GLY A 61 -14.02 7.52 -7.41
CA GLY A 61 -14.13 6.66 -8.60
C GLY A 61 -12.83 5.95 -9.00
N ASP A 62 -11.67 6.38 -8.47
CA ASP A 62 -10.39 5.74 -8.77
C ASP A 62 -10.15 4.50 -7.88
N LEU A 63 -10.80 4.41 -6.71
CA LEU A 63 -10.51 3.42 -5.68
C LEU A 63 -10.59 1.96 -6.17
N THR A 64 -11.55 1.66 -7.06
CA THR A 64 -11.72 0.33 -7.63
C THR A 64 -10.76 0.01 -8.78
N ARG A 65 -10.03 1.02 -9.26
CA ARG A 65 -9.12 0.93 -10.41
C ARG A 65 -7.64 0.90 -10.01
N VAL A 66 -7.34 1.05 -8.72
CA VAL A 66 -5.95 1.01 -8.23
C VAL A 66 -5.38 -0.39 -8.40
N LYS A 67 -4.30 -0.49 -9.15
CA LYS A 67 -3.54 -1.74 -9.38
C LYS A 67 -2.25 -1.80 -8.57
N GLY A 68 -1.78 -0.65 -8.11
CA GLY A 68 -0.60 -0.57 -7.27
C GLY A 68 -0.37 0.83 -6.72
N GLU A 69 0.52 0.91 -5.77
CA GLU A 69 0.98 2.18 -5.20
C GLU A 69 2.48 2.11 -4.93
N CYS A 70 3.13 3.26 -4.92
CA CYS A 70 4.48 3.38 -4.40
C CYS A 70 4.65 4.62 -3.53
N VAL A 71 5.59 4.55 -2.61
CA VAL A 71 5.99 5.66 -1.74
C VAL A 71 7.49 5.86 -1.90
N SER A 72 7.91 7.08 -2.22
CA SER A 72 9.31 7.45 -2.39
C SER A 72 9.70 8.50 -1.37
N ALA A 73 10.86 8.31 -0.74
CA ALA A 73 11.44 9.27 0.19
C ALA A 73 12.97 9.20 0.19
N SER A 74 13.62 10.14 0.87
CA SER A 74 15.04 10.02 1.19
C SER A 74 15.27 8.86 2.18
N ILE A 75 16.36 8.14 2.02
CA ILE A 75 16.79 7.09 2.96
C ILE A 75 16.89 7.63 4.38
N SER A 76 17.39 8.86 4.55
CA SER A 76 17.50 9.50 5.86
C SER A 76 16.17 9.65 6.61
N THR A 77 15.05 9.67 5.90
CA THR A 77 13.70 9.69 6.50
C THR A 77 13.41 8.40 7.30
N TYR A 78 13.93 7.27 6.84
CA TYR A 78 13.69 5.95 7.44
C TYR A 78 14.85 5.46 8.29
N ASP A 79 16.06 5.84 7.92
CA ASP A 79 17.27 5.47 8.66
C ASP A 79 17.37 6.14 10.04
N GLY A 80 16.80 7.34 10.20
CA GLY A 80 16.86 8.07 11.47
C GLY A 80 18.28 8.38 11.90
N GLY A 81 19.25 8.47 10.97
CA GLY A 81 20.66 8.74 11.24
C GLY A 81 21.46 7.52 11.76
N ARG A 82 20.92 6.30 11.63
CA ARG A 82 21.58 5.06 12.05
C ARG A 82 22.60 4.54 11.05
N TYR A 83 22.66 5.14 9.85
CA TYR A 83 23.55 4.72 8.76
C TYR A 83 23.44 3.24 8.40
N LEU A 84 22.20 2.76 8.27
CA LEU A 84 21.89 1.38 7.89
C LEU A 84 22.44 1.06 6.51
N THR A 85 22.84 -0.20 6.30
CA THR A 85 23.11 -0.69 4.96
C THR A 85 21.81 -0.76 4.15
N LYS A 86 21.91 -0.76 2.81
CA LYS A 86 20.74 -0.93 1.93
C LYS A 86 19.96 -2.20 2.28
N GLU A 87 20.70 -3.28 2.57
CA GLU A 87 20.13 -4.57 2.95
C GLU A 87 19.39 -4.52 4.29
N ASP A 88 19.96 -3.88 5.32
CA ASP A 88 19.32 -3.77 6.62
C ASP A 88 18.06 -2.91 6.55
N LEU A 89 18.10 -1.81 5.81
CA LEU A 89 16.92 -0.97 5.59
C LEU A 89 15.82 -1.73 4.84
N ALA A 90 16.17 -2.49 3.80
CA ALA A 90 15.20 -3.31 3.08
C ALA A 90 14.59 -4.40 3.99
N LYS A 91 15.40 -5.02 4.85
CA LYS A 91 14.92 -6.00 5.85
C LYS A 91 13.96 -5.37 6.86
N GLU A 92 14.29 -4.18 7.39
CA GLU A 92 13.40 -3.48 8.32
C GLU A 92 12.04 -3.17 7.67
N ILE A 93 12.05 -2.69 6.42
CA ILE A 93 10.81 -2.43 5.70
C ILE A 93 10.04 -3.73 5.44
N ALA A 94 10.70 -4.79 5.02
CA ALA A 94 10.05 -6.09 4.82
C ALA A 94 9.41 -6.61 6.13
N VAL A 95 10.13 -6.55 7.24
CA VAL A 95 9.63 -6.96 8.57
C VAL A 95 8.41 -6.13 8.98
N LYS A 96 8.42 -4.82 8.74
CA LYS A 96 7.29 -3.93 9.03
C LYS A 96 5.98 -4.41 8.38
N TYR A 97 6.05 -5.00 7.20
CA TYR A 97 4.89 -5.54 6.48
C TYR A 97 4.71 -7.05 6.62
N GLY A 98 5.46 -7.69 7.51
CA GLY A 98 5.44 -9.13 7.66
C GLY A 98 5.82 -9.87 6.36
N ALA A 99 6.68 -9.24 5.55
CA ALA A 99 7.12 -9.76 4.27
C ALA A 99 8.47 -10.46 4.39
N LYS A 100 8.66 -11.47 3.56
CA LYS A 100 9.94 -12.17 3.39
C LYS A 100 10.58 -11.73 2.07
N ILE A 101 11.82 -11.24 2.12
CA ILE A 101 12.62 -10.99 0.92
C ILE A 101 12.93 -12.33 0.26
N LEU A 102 12.62 -12.44 -1.02
CA LEU A 102 12.77 -13.67 -1.80
C LEU A 102 14.04 -13.63 -2.66
N PHE A 103 14.32 -12.48 -3.26
CA PHE A 103 15.55 -12.24 -4.04
C PHE A 103 15.83 -10.74 -4.15
N CYS A 104 17.02 -10.40 -4.61
CA CYS A 104 17.42 -9.03 -4.92
C CYS A 104 18.16 -9.00 -6.27
N GLU A 105 18.12 -7.82 -6.90
CA GLU A 105 18.83 -7.52 -8.13
C GLU A 105 19.46 -6.13 -8.04
N GLU A 106 20.57 -5.94 -8.71
CA GLU A 106 21.19 -4.63 -8.86
C GLU A 106 21.34 -4.32 -10.35
N VAL A 107 20.68 -3.25 -10.79
CA VAL A 107 20.70 -2.80 -12.18
C VAL A 107 20.91 -1.28 -12.21
N ALA A 108 21.92 -0.84 -12.94
CA ALA A 108 22.23 0.58 -13.14
C ALA A 108 22.35 1.39 -11.82
N GLY A 109 22.90 0.78 -10.76
CA GLY A 109 23.09 1.42 -9.45
C GLY A 109 21.88 1.35 -8.51
N VAL A 110 20.74 0.87 -9.02
CA VAL A 110 19.54 0.62 -8.21
C VAL A 110 19.58 -0.79 -7.65
N THR A 111 19.49 -0.92 -6.34
CA THR A 111 19.34 -2.22 -5.67
C THR A 111 17.87 -2.46 -5.35
N SER A 112 17.29 -3.49 -5.96
CA SER A 112 15.88 -3.87 -5.84
C SER A 112 15.74 -5.15 -5.03
N TYR A 113 14.91 -5.11 -3.98
CA TYR A 113 14.56 -6.26 -3.15
C TYR A 113 13.10 -6.62 -3.41
N TYR A 114 12.87 -7.88 -3.75
CA TYR A 114 11.54 -8.40 -4.06
C TYR A 114 11.07 -9.30 -2.94
N ALA A 115 9.91 -8.98 -2.37
CA ALA A 115 9.40 -9.63 -1.19
C ALA A 115 7.94 -10.06 -1.34
N TYR A 116 7.52 -10.95 -0.48
CA TYR A 116 6.15 -11.45 -0.41
C TYR A 116 5.64 -11.44 1.04
N THR A 117 4.42 -10.96 1.22
CA THR A 117 3.66 -11.07 2.47
C THR A 117 2.33 -11.77 2.22
N GLU A 118 1.95 -12.67 3.11
CA GLU A 118 0.65 -13.35 3.07
C GLU A 118 -0.53 -12.42 3.43
N ALA A 119 -0.23 -11.29 4.07
CA ALA A 119 -1.24 -10.29 4.43
C ALA A 119 -1.94 -9.66 3.21
N TRP A 120 -1.30 -9.71 2.04
CA TRP A 120 -1.83 -9.14 0.79
C TRP A 120 -2.06 -10.25 -0.23
N ARG A 121 -3.30 -10.36 -0.71
CA ARG A 121 -3.69 -11.42 -1.66
C ARG A 121 -3.15 -11.21 -3.06
N GLU A 122 -3.12 -9.95 -3.50
CA GLU A 122 -2.64 -9.59 -4.83
C GLU A 122 -1.11 -9.69 -4.88
N GLY A 123 -0.61 -9.89 -6.10
CA GLY A 123 0.82 -9.96 -6.37
C GLY A 123 1.05 -10.16 -7.86
N VAL A 124 2.30 -10.05 -8.27
CA VAL A 124 2.77 -10.32 -9.63
C VAL A 124 3.79 -11.45 -9.60
N TYR A 125 3.99 -12.11 -10.74
CA TYR A 125 5.01 -13.14 -10.88
C TYR A 125 6.21 -12.58 -11.64
N LEU A 126 7.38 -12.64 -11.00
CA LEU A 126 8.67 -12.39 -11.63
C LEU A 126 9.49 -13.69 -11.58
N TYR A 127 10.00 -14.12 -12.72
CA TYR A 127 10.76 -15.39 -12.83
C TYR A 127 10.05 -16.60 -12.20
N GLY A 128 8.70 -16.62 -12.27
CA GLY A 128 7.88 -17.66 -11.65
C GLY A 128 7.68 -17.54 -10.14
N ILE A 129 8.25 -16.51 -9.50
CA ILE A 129 8.15 -16.25 -8.06
C ILE A 129 7.08 -15.16 -7.84
N LYS A 130 6.10 -15.44 -6.99
CA LYS A 130 5.09 -14.46 -6.63
C LYS A 130 5.66 -13.45 -5.64
N ILE A 131 5.53 -12.17 -5.98
CA ILE A 131 5.90 -11.04 -5.13
C ILE A 131 4.72 -10.09 -4.97
N ASN A 132 4.69 -9.33 -3.89
CA ASN A 132 3.70 -8.27 -3.65
C ASN A 132 4.25 -7.05 -2.90
N LEU A 133 5.56 -7.03 -2.65
CA LEU A 133 6.29 -5.90 -2.11
C LEU A 133 7.62 -5.76 -2.84
N HIS A 134 7.89 -4.57 -3.36
CA HIS A 134 9.13 -4.21 -4.02
C HIS A 134 9.77 -3.02 -3.29
N ILE A 135 11.04 -3.15 -2.91
CA ILE A 135 11.81 -2.14 -2.21
C ILE A 135 13.02 -1.83 -3.07
N ALA A 136 13.15 -0.60 -3.53
CA ALA A 136 14.23 -0.18 -4.40
C ALA A 136 15.01 0.98 -3.76
N LEU A 137 16.33 0.89 -3.81
CA LEU A 137 17.25 1.88 -3.29
C LEU A 137 18.17 2.38 -4.41
N ASP A 138 18.02 3.66 -4.72
CA ASP A 138 18.80 4.39 -5.71
C ASP A 138 19.52 5.56 -5.03
N GLY A 139 20.84 5.47 -4.89
CA GLY A 139 21.63 6.47 -4.18
C GLY A 139 21.10 6.70 -2.75
N GLU A 140 20.57 7.89 -2.50
CA GLU A 140 19.96 8.29 -1.22
C GLU A 140 18.43 8.16 -1.21
N ARG A 141 17.84 7.61 -2.27
CA ARG A 141 16.40 7.47 -2.44
C ARG A 141 15.93 6.05 -2.17
N LEU A 142 14.89 5.95 -1.38
CA LEU A 142 14.14 4.73 -1.15
C LEU A 142 12.78 4.84 -1.83
N THR A 143 12.41 3.82 -2.57
CA THR A 143 11.06 3.66 -3.13
C THR A 143 10.52 2.30 -2.75
N VAL A 144 9.33 2.27 -2.18
CA VAL A 144 8.62 1.03 -1.83
C VAL A 144 7.34 0.96 -2.63
N GLY A 145 7.09 -0.15 -3.29
CA GLY A 145 5.90 -0.35 -4.13
C GLY A 145 5.17 -1.66 -3.86
N THR A 146 3.89 -1.67 -4.13
CA THR A 146 3.03 -2.86 -4.09
C THR A 146 2.08 -2.87 -5.29
N PRO A 147 1.91 -4.01 -5.99
CA PRO A 147 2.68 -5.25 -5.86
C PRO A 147 4.12 -5.11 -6.35
N ILE A 148 4.41 -4.15 -7.23
CA ILE A 148 5.72 -3.81 -7.79
C ILE A 148 5.76 -2.31 -8.06
N ILE A 149 6.95 -1.74 -8.18
CA ILE A 149 7.14 -0.37 -8.64
C ILE A 149 6.98 -0.36 -10.16
N PHE A 150 5.95 0.31 -10.66
CA PHE A 150 5.65 0.40 -12.09
C PHE A 150 6.36 1.55 -12.79
N ASP A 151 7.09 2.36 -12.04
CA ASP A 151 7.87 3.47 -12.56
C ASP A 151 9.33 3.06 -12.81
N GLY A 152 9.93 3.62 -13.85
CA GLY A 152 11.39 3.61 -14.00
C GLY A 152 12.05 4.51 -12.92
N PHE A 153 13.22 4.14 -12.51
CA PHE A 153 14.05 4.90 -11.57
C PHE A 153 14.75 6.04 -12.30
#